data_b714b56656255b834930af4ef4c87266
#
_entry.id   b714b56656255b834930af4ef4c87266
#
_cell.length_a   1.000
_cell.length_b   1.000
_cell.length_c   1.000
_cell.angle_alpha   90.00
_cell.angle_beta   90.00
_cell.angle_gamma   90.00
#
_symmetry.space_group_name_H-M   'P 1'
#
loop_
_entity.id
_entity.type
_entity.pdbx_description
1 polymer ?
#
loop_
_entity_poly.entity_id
_entity_poly.type
_entity_poly.pdbx_seq_one_letter_code
_entity_poly.pdbx_strand_id
1 'polypeptide(L)'
;MAVLPEVPGLARGACDHGSMIARWQRWFVAGWCLTALAWTGFAAPRSLAWLMGGWAVLLGGHGVVLAAEFLAANAVNRRGQGPHATPAQLLRAWWAECLLSPRIWAWRQPFRANRIPDHVPPPDGRRGVVLVHGFSCNRGFWLPWLSRLVAQGRCVVAVDLEPPLGSLDGFIDTLDAAVRRVHAATGQAPMLVAHSMGGLVARAWWCRTGGRVPIHRIVTLGTPHAGTWTARIGRAASSHEMRIGSAWLRALDVAQRACPPARFTCWYSNCDNMVFPMHTATLPGADNRPAHGLAHVELAFDTVVMAETLALLDED
;
A
#
# COMPACT_ATOMS: atom_id res chain seq x y z
N MET A 1 -47.07 6.41 -12.48
CA MET A 1 -46.37 6.44 -11.20
C MET A 1 -46.09 4.99 -10.82
N ALA A 2 -44.91 4.48 -11.14
CA ALA A 2 -44.46 3.16 -10.76
C ALA A 2 -43.40 3.36 -9.68
N VAL A 3 -43.69 2.88 -8.46
CA VAL A 3 -42.82 2.88 -7.30
C VAL A 3 -41.77 1.80 -7.53
N LEU A 4 -40.50 2.20 -7.63
CA LEU A 4 -39.38 1.29 -7.67
C LEU A 4 -39.22 0.63 -6.28
N PRO A 5 -38.92 -0.69 -6.19
CA PRO A 5 -38.75 -1.36 -4.92
C PRO A 5 -37.47 -0.89 -4.22
N GLU A 6 -37.56 -0.55 -2.93
CA GLU A 6 -36.45 -0.32 -2.04
C GLU A 6 -35.56 -1.57 -1.97
N VAL A 7 -34.27 -1.41 -2.23
CA VAL A 7 -33.25 -2.45 -2.01
C VAL A 7 -32.92 -2.44 -0.50
N PRO A 8 -33.29 -3.51 0.25
CA PRO A 8 -32.92 -3.61 1.67
C PRO A 8 -31.44 -3.98 1.76
N GLY A 9 -30.66 -3.21 2.53
CA GLY A 9 -29.33 -3.64 2.93
C GLY A 9 -28.16 -2.69 2.69
N LEU A 10 -28.39 -1.41 2.39
CA LEU A 10 -27.35 -0.41 2.55
C LEU A 10 -27.23 -0.05 4.03
N ALA A 11 -26.39 -0.78 4.75
CA ALA A 11 -26.06 -0.48 6.13
C ALA A 11 -25.50 0.95 6.24
N ARG A 12 -26.36 1.86 6.67
CA ARG A 12 -25.96 3.09 7.34
C ARG A 12 -25.33 2.64 8.66
N GLY A 13 -24.00 2.64 8.75
CA GLY A 13 -23.41 2.30 10.05
C GLY A 13 -21.99 1.76 10.03
N ALA A 14 -21.15 2.13 9.10
CA ALA A 14 -19.70 2.00 9.28
C ALA A 14 -19.09 3.34 9.72
N CYS A 15 -19.82 4.08 10.56
CA CYS A 15 -19.30 5.26 11.21
C CYS A 15 -18.68 4.86 12.55
N ASP A 16 -17.39 5.12 12.68
CA ASP A 16 -16.73 5.44 13.96
C ASP A 16 -16.10 4.32 14.81
N HIS A 17 -15.91 3.13 14.32
CA HIS A 17 -14.88 2.28 14.91
C HIS A 17 -13.65 2.34 14.01
N GLY A 18 -12.70 3.26 14.32
CA GLY A 18 -11.44 3.39 13.60
C GLY A 18 -10.81 2.02 13.34
N SER A 19 -10.22 1.80 12.16
CA SER A 19 -9.71 0.49 11.71
C SER A 19 -8.91 -0.20 12.82
N MET A 20 -8.92 -1.53 12.86
CA MET A 20 -8.20 -2.31 13.86
C MET A 20 -6.71 -1.94 13.85
N ILE A 21 -6.13 -1.72 12.68
CA ILE A 21 -4.76 -1.22 12.51
C ILE A 21 -4.56 0.13 13.19
N ALA A 22 -5.47 1.10 13.03
CA ALA A 22 -5.35 2.40 13.66
C ALA A 22 -5.34 2.29 15.20
N ARG A 23 -6.14 1.37 15.76
CA ARG A 23 -6.14 1.11 17.21
C ARG A 23 -4.81 0.53 17.69
N TRP A 24 -4.26 -0.47 17.00
CA TRP A 24 -2.95 -1.06 17.32
C TRP A 24 -1.83 -0.05 17.22
N GLN A 25 -1.83 0.76 16.17
CA GLN A 25 -0.83 1.82 15.99
C GLN A 25 -0.91 2.89 17.07
N ARG A 26 -2.13 3.28 17.53
CA ARG A 26 -2.30 4.21 18.68
C ARG A 26 -1.70 3.64 19.96
N TRP A 27 -1.94 2.36 20.25
CA TRP A 27 -1.32 1.70 21.38
C TRP A 27 0.20 1.62 21.27
N PHE A 28 0.72 1.35 20.08
CA PHE A 28 2.16 1.39 19.82
C PHE A 28 2.76 2.77 20.06
N VAL A 29 2.14 3.83 19.53
CA VAL A 29 2.59 5.21 19.74
C VAL A 29 2.51 5.61 21.22
N ALA A 30 1.42 5.26 21.92
CA ALA A 30 1.28 5.51 23.35
C ALA A 30 2.38 4.78 24.15
N GLY A 31 2.63 3.51 23.87
CA GLY A 31 3.70 2.73 24.47
C GLY A 31 5.09 3.33 24.24
N TRP A 32 5.37 3.78 23.01
CA TRP A 32 6.60 4.47 22.68
C TRP A 32 6.76 5.79 23.47
N CYS A 33 5.70 6.61 23.56
CA CYS A 33 5.70 7.85 24.35
C CYS A 33 5.94 7.57 25.85
N LEU A 34 5.27 6.56 26.41
CA LEU A 34 5.47 6.15 27.81
C LEU A 34 6.90 5.68 28.06
N THR A 35 7.48 4.91 27.14
CA THR A 35 8.88 4.47 27.23
C THR A 35 9.83 5.65 27.19
N ALA A 36 9.59 6.63 26.30
CA ALA A 36 10.37 7.84 26.19
C ALA A 36 10.32 8.69 27.48
N LEU A 37 9.12 8.85 28.06
CA LEU A 37 8.92 9.55 29.33
C LEU A 37 9.62 8.81 30.48
N ALA A 38 9.42 7.52 30.62
CA ALA A 38 10.05 6.69 31.64
C ALA A 38 11.57 6.73 31.54
N TRP A 39 12.12 6.63 30.31
CA TRP A 39 13.55 6.77 30.08
C TRP A 39 14.06 8.16 30.49
N THR A 40 13.35 9.20 30.10
CA THR A 40 13.75 10.58 30.47
C THR A 40 13.80 10.76 31.98
N GLY A 41 12.75 10.34 32.70
CA GLY A 41 12.71 10.40 34.17
C GLY A 41 13.81 9.56 34.85
N PHE A 42 14.12 8.41 34.27
CA PHE A 42 15.21 7.53 34.78
C PHE A 42 16.60 8.10 34.51
N ALA A 43 16.84 8.62 33.31
CA ALA A 43 18.19 8.98 32.84
C ALA A 43 18.60 10.41 33.22
N ALA A 44 17.66 11.36 33.25
CA ALA A 44 17.97 12.76 33.54
C ALA A 44 18.71 13.02 34.85
N PRO A 45 18.36 12.38 36.00
CA PRO A 45 19.11 12.57 37.24
C PRO A 45 20.46 11.84 37.26
N ARG A 46 20.79 10.99 36.29
CA ARG A 46 22.01 10.19 36.24
C ARG A 46 23.13 10.89 35.48
N SER A 47 22.92 11.14 34.18
CA SER A 47 23.87 11.94 33.40
C SER A 47 23.28 12.28 32.02
N LEU A 48 23.84 13.33 31.41
CA LEU A 48 23.50 13.71 30.03
C LEU A 48 23.81 12.59 29.04
N ALA A 49 24.89 11.85 29.24
CA ALA A 49 25.24 10.73 28.35
C ALA A 49 24.19 9.61 28.39
N TRP A 50 23.66 9.24 29.56
CA TRP A 50 22.57 8.30 29.69
C TRP A 50 21.30 8.81 28.98
N LEU A 51 20.93 10.07 29.22
CA LEU A 51 19.77 10.68 28.60
C LEU A 51 19.87 10.65 27.07
N MET A 52 20.98 11.16 26.54
CA MET A 52 21.20 11.23 25.08
C MET A 52 21.32 9.84 24.45
N GLY A 53 21.96 8.88 25.11
CA GLY A 53 22.11 7.51 24.62
C GLY A 53 20.78 6.81 24.40
N GLY A 54 19.85 6.89 25.35
CA GLY A 54 18.53 6.30 25.19
C GLY A 54 17.67 7.01 24.15
N TRP A 55 17.72 8.33 24.08
CA TRP A 55 17.04 9.07 23.00
C TRP A 55 17.62 8.73 21.62
N ALA A 56 18.93 8.54 21.51
CA ALA A 56 19.55 8.08 20.26
C ALA A 56 19.03 6.69 19.84
N VAL A 57 18.84 5.78 20.80
CA VAL A 57 18.22 4.46 20.51
C VAL A 57 16.76 4.58 20.14
N LEU A 58 15.97 5.36 20.87
CA LEU A 58 14.54 5.54 20.63
C LEU A 58 14.24 6.19 19.27
N LEU A 59 15.03 7.16 18.86
CA LEU A 59 14.85 7.88 17.59
C LEU A 59 15.60 7.22 16.44
N GLY A 60 16.82 6.73 16.70
CA GLY A 60 17.70 6.17 15.67
C GLY A 60 17.48 4.68 15.38
N GLY A 61 16.93 3.93 16.34
CA GLY A 61 16.77 2.48 16.22
C GLY A 61 15.96 2.06 15.00
N HIS A 62 14.91 2.82 14.66
CA HIS A 62 14.15 2.64 13.44
C HIS A 62 15.02 2.73 12.18
N GLY A 63 15.86 3.75 12.09
CA GLY A 63 16.80 3.92 10.97
C GLY A 63 17.80 2.76 10.84
N VAL A 64 18.24 2.18 11.96
CA VAL A 64 19.13 0.99 11.95
C VAL A 64 18.41 -0.23 11.37
N VAL A 65 17.16 -0.46 11.77
CA VAL A 65 16.34 -1.56 11.20
C VAL A 65 16.17 -1.37 9.70
N LEU A 66 15.77 -0.18 9.25
CA LEU A 66 15.67 0.14 7.83
C LEU A 66 17.01 -0.05 7.09
N ALA A 67 18.14 0.37 7.68
CA ALA A 67 19.45 0.16 7.07
C ALA A 67 19.74 -1.33 6.83
N ALA A 68 19.40 -2.19 7.80
CA ALA A 68 19.54 -3.64 7.64
C ALA A 68 18.65 -4.19 6.51
N GLU A 69 17.41 -3.70 6.37
CA GLU A 69 16.51 -4.07 5.27
C GLU A 69 17.10 -3.65 3.91
N PHE A 70 17.57 -2.40 3.76
CA PHE A 70 18.20 -1.92 2.53
C PHE A 70 19.46 -2.72 2.17
N LEU A 71 20.28 -3.05 3.15
CA LEU A 71 21.47 -3.87 2.93
C LEU A 71 21.10 -5.29 2.48
N ALA A 72 20.09 -5.90 3.10
CA ALA A 72 19.59 -7.21 2.72
C ALA A 72 18.99 -7.20 1.29
N ALA A 73 18.15 -6.22 0.99
CA ALA A 73 17.56 -6.05 -0.35
C ALA A 73 18.64 -5.85 -1.41
N ASN A 74 19.63 -4.99 -1.15
CA ASN A 74 20.76 -4.76 -2.06
C ASN A 74 21.60 -6.03 -2.25
N ALA A 75 21.89 -6.78 -1.19
CA ALA A 75 22.66 -8.03 -1.27
C ALA A 75 21.93 -9.09 -2.12
N VAL A 76 20.61 -9.18 -2.01
CA VAL A 76 19.78 -10.08 -2.83
C VAL A 76 19.71 -9.60 -4.28
N ASN A 77 19.46 -8.32 -4.52
CA ASN A 77 19.34 -7.75 -5.85
C ASN A 77 20.66 -7.82 -6.64
N ARG A 78 21.81 -7.70 -5.97
CA ARG A 78 23.15 -7.85 -6.61
C ARG A 78 23.43 -9.26 -7.16
N ARG A 79 22.70 -10.27 -6.71
CA ARG A 79 22.81 -11.64 -7.23
C ARG A 79 21.92 -11.88 -8.44
N GLY A 80 20.98 -10.98 -8.72
CA GLY A 80 20.05 -11.05 -9.83
C GLY A 80 20.53 -10.27 -11.05
N GLN A 81 19.76 -10.37 -12.14
CA GLN A 81 19.93 -9.54 -13.32
C GLN A 81 19.12 -8.24 -13.17
N GLY A 82 19.63 -7.14 -13.71
CA GLY A 82 18.97 -5.84 -13.73
C GLY A 82 19.84 -4.72 -13.16
N PRO A 83 19.35 -3.49 -13.15
CA PRO A 83 20.10 -2.33 -12.69
C PRO A 83 20.31 -2.39 -11.16
N HIS A 84 21.57 -2.40 -10.76
CA HIS A 84 21.94 -2.35 -9.35
C HIS A 84 21.83 -0.94 -8.80
N ALA A 85 21.38 -0.83 -7.54
CA ALA A 85 21.33 0.43 -6.84
C ALA A 85 22.75 0.95 -6.55
N THR A 86 22.99 2.24 -6.77
CA THR A 86 24.21 2.91 -6.35
C THR A 86 24.18 3.20 -4.86
N PRO A 87 25.35 3.36 -4.18
CA PRO A 87 25.38 3.75 -2.77
C PRO A 87 24.63 5.06 -2.49
N ALA A 88 24.68 6.02 -3.39
CA ALA A 88 23.96 7.29 -3.28
C ALA A 88 22.43 7.08 -3.34
N GLN A 89 21.93 6.22 -4.23
CA GLN A 89 20.53 5.87 -4.31
C GLN A 89 20.05 5.16 -3.04
N LEU A 90 20.83 4.20 -2.52
CA LEU A 90 20.50 3.48 -1.28
C LEU A 90 20.44 4.43 -0.08
N LEU A 91 21.42 5.33 0.07
CA LEU A 91 21.44 6.31 1.16
C LEU A 91 20.25 7.27 1.08
N ARG A 92 19.96 7.76 -0.14
CA ARG A 92 18.80 8.64 -0.38
C ARG A 92 17.48 7.94 -0.05
N ALA A 93 17.30 6.72 -0.56
CA ALA A 93 16.09 5.92 -0.33
C ALA A 93 15.91 5.58 1.16
N TRP A 94 16.98 5.18 1.84
CA TRP A 94 16.98 4.94 3.29
C TRP A 94 16.55 6.19 4.06
N TRP A 95 17.11 7.35 3.71
CA TRP A 95 16.76 8.61 4.37
C TRP A 95 15.29 8.99 4.14
N ALA A 96 14.81 8.85 2.90
CA ALA A 96 13.41 9.10 2.56
C ALA A 96 12.47 8.20 3.37
N GLU A 97 12.79 6.90 3.48
CA GLU A 97 12.00 5.93 4.24
C GLU A 97 12.03 6.24 5.74
N CYS A 98 13.17 6.63 6.30
CA CYS A 98 13.30 7.07 7.70
C CYS A 98 12.36 8.25 8.03
N LEU A 99 12.13 9.15 7.07
CA LEU A 99 11.25 10.30 7.27
C LEU A 99 9.78 9.98 6.98
N LEU A 100 9.49 9.10 6.01
CA LEU A 100 8.12 8.77 5.60
C LEU A 100 7.44 7.80 6.56
N SER A 101 8.15 6.77 7.02
CA SER A 101 7.57 5.73 7.87
C SER A 101 6.91 6.27 9.13
N PRO A 102 7.55 7.11 9.97
CA PRO A 102 6.90 7.67 11.14
C PRO A 102 5.69 8.53 10.81
N ARG A 103 5.75 9.30 9.71
CA ARG A 103 4.61 10.12 9.25
C ARG A 103 3.39 9.29 8.91
N ILE A 104 3.60 8.07 8.41
CA ILE A 104 2.54 7.17 7.99
C ILE A 104 2.05 6.35 9.18
N TRP A 105 2.91 5.57 9.82
CA TRP A 105 2.53 4.61 10.86
C TRP A 105 2.33 5.21 12.25
N ALA A 106 2.99 6.32 12.59
CA ALA A 106 2.82 6.98 13.87
C ALA A 106 1.91 8.22 13.82
N TRP A 107 1.52 8.71 12.65
CA TRP A 107 0.70 9.91 12.55
C TRP A 107 -0.53 9.77 11.63
N ARG A 108 -0.34 9.50 10.32
CA ARG A 108 -1.45 9.52 9.36
C ARG A 108 -2.46 8.41 9.66
N GLN A 109 -1.99 7.19 9.72
CA GLN A 109 -2.86 6.02 9.89
C GLN A 109 -3.53 5.96 11.26
N PRO A 110 -2.85 6.16 12.41
CA PRO A 110 -3.47 6.06 13.71
C PRO A 110 -4.44 7.22 14.01
N PHE A 111 -4.16 8.44 13.53
CA PHE A 111 -4.87 9.64 13.98
C PHE A 111 -5.59 10.39 12.87
N ARG A 112 -5.34 10.09 11.60
CA ARG A 112 -5.85 10.86 10.47
C ARG A 112 -6.45 10.02 9.35
N ALA A 113 -6.68 8.72 9.57
CA ALA A 113 -7.17 7.82 8.54
C ALA A 113 -8.47 8.34 7.87
N ASN A 114 -9.39 8.90 8.65
CA ASN A 114 -10.68 9.39 8.18
C ASN A 114 -10.73 10.91 7.93
N ARG A 115 -9.57 11.60 7.91
CA ARG A 115 -9.54 13.06 7.70
C ARG A 115 -10.11 13.50 6.36
N ILE A 116 -9.90 12.69 5.33
CA ILE A 116 -10.48 12.91 4.00
C ILE A 116 -11.36 11.69 3.72
N PRO A 117 -12.68 11.85 3.75
CA PRO A 117 -13.60 10.76 3.43
C PRO A 117 -13.53 10.39 1.95
N ASP A 118 -14.20 9.30 1.57
CA ASP A 118 -14.46 9.00 0.18
C ASP A 118 -15.21 10.16 -0.47
N HIS A 119 -14.86 10.45 -1.72
CA HIS A 119 -15.52 11.48 -2.49
C HIS A 119 -16.26 10.84 -3.67
N VAL A 120 -17.57 10.91 -3.61
CA VAL A 120 -18.46 10.31 -4.62
C VAL A 120 -19.43 11.41 -5.11
N PRO A 121 -18.96 12.30 -5.99
CA PRO A 121 -19.76 13.39 -6.54
C PRO A 121 -20.80 12.86 -7.55
N PRO A 122 -21.78 13.66 -7.97
CA PRO A 122 -22.63 13.35 -9.11
C PRO A 122 -21.78 13.02 -10.36
N PRO A 123 -22.29 12.14 -11.26
CA PRO A 123 -21.57 11.76 -12.47
C PRO A 123 -21.23 12.96 -13.34
N ASP A 124 -19.98 13.06 -13.76
CA ASP A 124 -19.48 14.13 -14.64
C ASP A 124 -18.77 13.58 -15.90
N GLY A 125 -18.95 12.28 -16.16
CA GLY A 125 -18.33 11.57 -17.30
C GLY A 125 -16.87 11.18 -17.07
N ARG A 126 -16.24 11.58 -15.95
CA ARG A 126 -14.85 11.25 -15.65
C ARG A 126 -14.72 9.93 -14.89
N ARG A 127 -13.62 9.22 -15.14
CA ARG A 127 -13.30 7.97 -14.43
C ARG A 127 -12.97 8.24 -12.97
N GLY A 128 -13.45 7.36 -12.08
CA GLY A 128 -13.10 7.38 -10.66
C GLY A 128 -11.93 6.47 -10.34
N VAL A 129 -11.46 6.56 -9.09
CA VAL A 129 -10.28 5.82 -8.58
C VAL A 129 -10.63 5.02 -7.34
N VAL A 130 -10.16 3.77 -7.28
CA VAL A 130 -10.16 2.96 -6.07
C VAL A 130 -8.71 2.80 -5.57
N LEU A 131 -8.47 3.15 -4.31
CA LEU A 131 -7.15 3.11 -3.67
C LEU A 131 -7.07 1.92 -2.70
N VAL A 132 -6.08 1.06 -2.88
CA VAL A 132 -5.91 -0.20 -2.13
C VAL A 132 -4.56 -0.21 -1.42
N HIS A 133 -4.55 -0.15 -0.09
CA HIS A 133 -3.33 -0.09 0.70
C HIS A 133 -2.63 -1.46 0.85
N GLY A 134 -1.40 -1.43 1.37
CA GLY A 134 -0.57 -2.60 1.61
C GLY A 134 -0.75 -3.21 3.01
N PHE A 135 0.17 -4.13 3.33
CA PHE A 135 0.23 -4.84 4.61
C PHE A 135 0.40 -3.88 5.80
N SER A 136 -0.30 -4.15 6.90
CA SER A 136 -0.28 -3.33 8.12
C SER A 136 -0.63 -1.85 7.89
N CYS A 137 -1.43 -1.55 6.87
CA CYS A 137 -1.90 -0.21 6.55
C CYS A 137 -3.42 -0.10 6.70
N ASN A 138 -3.90 1.13 6.60
CA ASN A 138 -5.30 1.50 6.44
C ASN A 138 -5.42 2.63 5.41
N ARG A 139 -6.64 3.09 5.14
CA ARG A 139 -6.91 4.15 4.16
C ARG A 139 -6.14 5.46 4.40
N GLY A 140 -5.66 5.71 5.64
CA GLY A 140 -4.81 6.86 5.98
C GLY A 140 -3.46 6.89 5.26
N PHE A 141 -3.00 5.75 4.73
CA PHE A 141 -1.86 5.68 3.82
C PHE A 141 -2.07 6.61 2.62
N TRP A 142 -3.26 6.66 2.09
CA TRP A 142 -3.62 7.35 0.85
C TRP A 142 -3.96 8.83 1.01
N LEU A 143 -3.80 9.45 2.18
CA LEU A 143 -4.17 10.86 2.39
C LEU A 143 -3.64 11.84 1.33
N PRO A 144 -2.37 11.75 0.83
CA PRO A 144 -1.91 12.63 -0.24
C PRO A 144 -2.65 12.43 -1.56
N TRP A 145 -2.95 11.17 -1.92
CA TRP A 145 -3.72 10.82 -3.11
C TRP A 145 -5.17 11.29 -3.00
N LEU A 146 -5.81 11.01 -1.85
CA LEU A 146 -7.17 11.48 -1.56
C LEU A 146 -7.26 13.00 -1.67
N SER A 147 -6.30 13.73 -1.06
CA SER A 147 -6.27 15.19 -1.13
C SER A 147 -6.21 15.69 -2.57
N ARG A 148 -5.37 15.10 -3.40
CA ARG A 148 -5.19 15.49 -4.79
C ARG A 148 -6.41 15.17 -5.66
N LEU A 149 -6.96 13.95 -5.53
CA LEU A 149 -8.11 13.49 -6.31
C LEU A 149 -9.38 14.28 -5.94
N VAL A 150 -9.61 14.51 -4.64
CA VAL A 150 -10.74 15.32 -4.15
C VAL A 150 -10.62 16.78 -4.62
N ALA A 151 -9.42 17.36 -4.58
CA ALA A 151 -9.19 18.72 -5.09
C ALA A 151 -9.45 18.84 -6.60
N GLN A 152 -9.30 17.73 -7.36
CA GLN A 152 -9.66 17.64 -8.77
C GLN A 152 -11.15 17.33 -9.01
N GLY A 153 -11.95 17.15 -7.93
CA GLY A 153 -13.36 16.74 -8.03
C GLY A 153 -13.57 15.31 -8.54
N ARG A 154 -12.53 14.46 -8.53
CA ARG A 154 -12.63 13.07 -8.99
C ARG A 154 -13.34 12.18 -7.97
N CYS A 155 -14.17 11.26 -8.45
CA CYS A 155 -14.71 10.20 -7.62
C CYS A 155 -13.56 9.32 -7.11
N VAL A 156 -13.44 9.16 -5.79
CA VAL A 156 -12.40 8.33 -5.17
C VAL A 156 -12.90 7.61 -3.94
N VAL A 157 -12.56 6.32 -3.86
CA VAL A 157 -12.82 5.45 -2.71
C VAL A 157 -11.51 4.83 -2.26
N ALA A 158 -11.18 4.92 -0.97
CA ALA A 158 -10.05 4.23 -0.38
C ALA A 158 -10.53 3.13 0.55
N VAL A 159 -10.20 1.88 0.25
CA VAL A 159 -10.63 0.73 1.04
C VAL A 159 -9.79 0.54 2.30
N ASP A 160 -10.40 -0.05 3.33
CA ASP A 160 -9.70 -0.67 4.45
C ASP A 160 -9.79 -2.20 4.32
N LEU A 161 -8.66 -2.87 4.32
CA LEU A 161 -8.56 -4.34 4.22
C LEU A 161 -8.59 -4.93 5.63
N GLU A 162 -9.77 -5.32 6.07
CA GLU A 162 -10.03 -5.87 7.41
C GLU A 162 -10.51 -7.33 7.33
N PRO A 163 -10.16 -8.21 8.31
CA PRO A 163 -9.27 -7.93 9.43
C PRO A 163 -7.82 -7.83 8.99
N PRO A 164 -6.99 -6.97 9.65
CA PRO A 164 -5.58 -6.87 9.31
C PRO A 164 -4.90 -8.23 9.51
N LEU A 165 -3.89 -8.54 8.68
CA LEU A 165 -3.16 -9.80 8.70
C LEU A 165 -3.97 -11.02 8.21
N GLY A 166 -5.19 -10.81 7.70
CA GLY A 166 -6.02 -11.84 7.08
C GLY A 166 -5.42 -12.42 5.79
N SER A 167 -6.10 -13.42 5.22
CA SER A 167 -5.77 -13.96 3.90
C SER A 167 -6.08 -12.95 2.79
N LEU A 168 -5.27 -12.94 1.74
CA LEU A 168 -5.46 -12.06 0.57
C LEU A 168 -6.82 -12.31 -0.11
N ASP A 169 -7.28 -13.56 -0.14
CA ASP A 169 -8.58 -13.90 -0.71
C ASP A 169 -9.75 -13.28 0.07
N GLY A 170 -9.58 -13.11 1.39
CA GLY A 170 -10.60 -12.49 2.25
C GLY A 170 -10.85 -11.01 1.96
N PHE A 171 -9.95 -10.34 1.25
CA PHE A 171 -10.08 -8.93 0.92
C PHE A 171 -10.73 -8.67 -0.44
N ILE A 172 -10.91 -9.70 -1.25
CA ILE A 172 -11.38 -9.56 -2.64
C ILE A 172 -12.80 -8.99 -2.70
N ASP A 173 -13.70 -9.39 -1.80
CA ASP A 173 -15.08 -8.90 -1.78
C ASP A 173 -15.17 -7.41 -1.40
N THR A 174 -14.32 -6.97 -0.46
CA THR A 174 -14.19 -5.55 -0.10
C THR A 174 -13.76 -4.73 -1.31
N LEU A 175 -12.78 -5.23 -2.07
CA LEU A 175 -12.32 -4.56 -3.29
C LEU A 175 -13.40 -4.55 -4.37
N ASP A 176 -14.08 -5.68 -4.60
CA ASP A 176 -15.16 -5.80 -5.60
C ASP A 176 -16.29 -4.78 -5.32
N ALA A 177 -16.71 -4.68 -4.06
CA ALA A 177 -17.72 -3.71 -3.65
C ALA A 177 -17.29 -2.27 -3.91
N ALA A 178 -16.02 -1.92 -3.64
CA ALA A 178 -15.49 -0.58 -3.90
C ALA A 178 -15.43 -0.26 -5.41
N VAL A 179 -14.98 -1.20 -6.22
CA VAL A 179 -14.93 -1.04 -7.69
C VAL A 179 -16.34 -0.83 -8.26
N ARG A 180 -17.29 -1.68 -7.86
CA ARG A 180 -18.70 -1.54 -8.30
C ARG A 180 -19.31 -0.23 -7.84
N ARG A 181 -19.01 0.22 -6.62
CA ARG A 181 -19.49 1.51 -6.08
C ARG A 181 -19.01 2.68 -6.92
N VAL A 182 -17.71 2.72 -7.27
CA VAL A 182 -17.15 3.79 -8.11
C VAL A 182 -17.69 3.71 -9.53
N HIS A 183 -17.80 2.50 -10.11
CA HIS A 183 -18.39 2.32 -11.43
C HIS A 183 -19.85 2.78 -11.48
N ALA A 184 -20.67 2.40 -10.51
CA ALA A 184 -22.08 2.82 -10.42
C ALA A 184 -22.23 4.34 -10.25
N ALA A 185 -21.31 4.96 -9.49
CA ALA A 185 -21.35 6.41 -9.27
C ALA A 185 -20.92 7.24 -10.48
N THR A 186 -20.01 6.73 -11.30
CA THR A 186 -19.44 7.48 -12.43
C THR A 186 -19.98 7.08 -13.80
N GLY A 187 -20.56 5.88 -13.91
CA GLY A 187 -20.89 5.26 -15.19
C GLY A 187 -19.67 4.84 -16.03
N GLN A 188 -18.45 5.05 -15.49
CA GLN A 188 -17.18 4.81 -16.16
C GLN A 188 -16.42 3.65 -15.52
N ALA A 189 -15.62 2.94 -16.31
CA ALA A 189 -14.69 1.93 -15.80
C ALA A 189 -13.63 2.60 -14.90
N PRO A 190 -13.55 2.27 -13.60
CA PRO A 190 -12.63 2.93 -12.68
C PRO A 190 -11.18 2.51 -12.89
N MET A 191 -10.24 3.31 -12.38
CA MET A 191 -8.85 2.92 -12.21
C MET A 191 -8.62 2.42 -10.79
N LEU A 192 -7.88 1.32 -10.65
CA LEU A 192 -7.35 0.81 -9.38
C LEU A 192 -5.93 1.28 -9.19
N VAL A 193 -5.60 1.83 -8.02
CA VAL A 193 -4.22 2.11 -7.60
C VAL A 193 -3.96 1.35 -6.32
N ALA A 194 -3.03 0.42 -6.36
CA ALA A 194 -2.76 -0.52 -5.28
C ALA A 194 -1.29 -0.52 -4.88
N HIS A 195 -1.01 -0.40 -3.58
CA HIS A 195 0.36 -0.44 -3.05
C HIS A 195 0.68 -1.79 -2.45
N SER A 196 1.87 -2.33 -2.73
CA SER A 196 2.43 -3.50 -2.05
C SER A 196 1.47 -4.71 -2.09
N MET A 197 1.14 -5.30 -0.95
CA MET A 197 0.16 -6.38 -0.79
C MET A 197 -1.17 -6.10 -1.51
N GLY A 198 -1.63 -4.85 -1.50
CA GLY A 198 -2.89 -4.45 -2.15
C GLY A 198 -2.93 -4.76 -3.64
N GLY A 199 -1.78 -4.74 -4.32
CA GLY A 199 -1.70 -5.13 -5.73
C GLY A 199 -1.89 -6.64 -5.96
N LEU A 200 -1.54 -7.49 -5.00
CA LEU A 200 -1.87 -8.92 -5.06
C LEU A 200 -3.37 -9.15 -4.88
N VAL A 201 -4.01 -8.41 -3.98
CA VAL A 201 -5.48 -8.43 -3.83
C VAL A 201 -6.16 -8.00 -5.13
N ALA A 202 -5.67 -6.92 -5.75
CA ALA A 202 -6.17 -6.44 -7.04
C ALA A 202 -5.99 -7.49 -8.17
N ARG A 203 -4.84 -8.16 -8.20
CA ARG A 203 -4.56 -9.22 -9.16
C ARG A 203 -5.45 -10.45 -8.96
N ALA A 204 -5.65 -10.89 -7.71
CA ALA A 204 -6.54 -12.00 -7.37
C ALA A 204 -8.00 -11.65 -7.70
N TRP A 205 -8.44 -10.43 -7.39
CA TRP A 205 -9.76 -9.92 -7.77
C TRP A 205 -9.96 -9.94 -9.29
N TRP A 206 -8.98 -9.47 -10.08
CA TRP A 206 -9.02 -9.49 -11.54
C TRP A 206 -9.19 -10.90 -12.08
N CYS A 207 -8.43 -11.86 -11.57
CA CYS A 207 -8.53 -13.27 -11.96
C CYS A 207 -9.87 -13.88 -11.53
N ARG A 208 -10.35 -13.61 -10.31
CA ARG A 208 -11.63 -14.14 -9.80
C ARG A 208 -12.82 -13.64 -10.60
N THR A 209 -12.81 -12.40 -11.02
CA THR A 209 -13.88 -11.82 -11.85
C THR A 209 -13.79 -12.24 -13.32
N GLY A 210 -12.73 -12.92 -13.72
CA GLY A 210 -12.47 -13.33 -15.11
C GLY A 210 -12.37 -12.15 -16.05
N GLY A 211 -11.93 -10.97 -15.55
CA GLY A 211 -11.81 -9.75 -16.33
C GLY A 211 -13.15 -9.16 -16.81
N ARG A 212 -14.27 -9.65 -16.28
CA ARG A 212 -15.63 -9.22 -16.72
C ARG A 212 -16.12 -7.94 -16.06
N VAL A 213 -15.58 -7.57 -14.91
CA VAL A 213 -15.93 -6.30 -14.26
C VAL A 213 -15.25 -5.17 -15.00
N PRO A 214 -15.98 -4.11 -15.41
CA PRO A 214 -15.37 -2.98 -16.08
C PRO A 214 -14.27 -2.36 -15.23
N ILE A 215 -13.07 -2.34 -15.77
CA ILE A 215 -11.90 -1.67 -15.18
C ILE A 215 -11.10 -1.03 -16.29
N HIS A 216 -10.70 0.21 -16.10
CA HIS A 216 -9.88 0.94 -17.05
C HIS A 216 -8.42 0.47 -16.96
N ARG A 217 -7.83 0.55 -15.77
CA ARG A 217 -6.44 0.16 -15.51
C ARG A 217 -6.24 -0.26 -14.06
N ILE A 218 -5.28 -1.15 -13.84
CA ILE A 218 -4.82 -1.57 -12.51
C ILE A 218 -3.37 -1.15 -12.38
N VAL A 219 -3.11 -0.14 -11.56
CA VAL A 219 -1.76 0.35 -11.27
C VAL A 219 -1.28 -0.24 -9.96
N THR A 220 -0.13 -0.87 -9.98
CA THR A 220 0.49 -1.45 -8.79
C THR A 220 1.80 -0.75 -8.48
N LEU A 221 2.02 -0.43 -7.21
CA LEU A 221 3.18 0.30 -6.70
C LEU A 221 3.95 -0.62 -5.73
N GLY A 222 5.11 -1.12 -6.14
CA GLY A 222 5.92 -2.02 -5.33
C GLY A 222 5.19 -3.30 -4.91
N THR A 223 4.40 -3.91 -5.79
CA THR A 223 3.65 -5.13 -5.47
C THR A 223 4.51 -6.37 -5.67
N PRO A 224 4.55 -7.30 -4.69
CA PRO A 224 5.32 -8.54 -4.81
C PRO A 224 4.58 -9.57 -5.68
N HIS A 225 4.47 -9.33 -6.99
CA HIS A 225 3.72 -10.19 -7.92
C HIS A 225 4.21 -11.64 -7.96
N ALA A 226 5.51 -11.87 -7.73
CA ALA A 226 6.10 -13.20 -7.58
C ALA A 226 6.56 -13.50 -6.14
N GLY A 227 6.05 -12.71 -5.18
CA GLY A 227 6.38 -12.82 -3.77
C GLY A 227 7.58 -11.97 -3.36
N THR A 228 7.89 -11.99 -2.07
CA THR A 228 9.05 -11.27 -1.54
C THR A 228 9.78 -12.08 -0.48
N TRP A 229 11.09 -11.84 -0.38
CA TRP A 229 11.94 -12.47 0.64
C TRP A 229 11.54 -12.06 2.06
N THR A 230 11.13 -10.81 2.28
CA THR A 230 10.69 -10.29 3.59
C THR A 230 9.50 -11.04 4.17
N ALA A 231 8.63 -11.60 3.33
CA ALA A 231 7.46 -12.38 3.75
C ALA A 231 7.82 -13.67 4.52
N ARG A 232 9.10 -14.10 4.49
CA ARG A 232 9.58 -15.26 5.28
C ARG A 232 9.57 -14.99 6.79
N ILE A 233 9.73 -13.73 7.20
CA ILE A 233 9.78 -13.33 8.61
C ILE A 233 8.36 -13.26 9.20
N GLY A 234 7.36 -12.94 8.38
CA GLY A 234 5.98 -12.76 8.80
C GLY A 234 5.28 -14.08 9.14
N ARG A 235 4.38 -14.02 10.15
CA ARG A 235 3.53 -15.15 10.61
C ARG A 235 2.06 -15.00 10.21
N ALA A 236 1.66 -13.87 9.67
CA ALA A 236 0.30 -13.62 9.19
C ALA A 236 -0.06 -14.52 8.00
N ALA A 237 -1.35 -14.78 7.78
CA ALA A 237 -1.83 -15.56 6.63
C ALA A 237 -1.34 -14.91 5.32
N SER A 238 -1.55 -13.61 5.14
CA SER A 238 -1.06 -12.86 3.99
C SER A 238 0.47 -12.90 3.83
N SER A 239 1.23 -12.95 4.94
CA SER A 239 2.69 -13.10 4.84
C SER A 239 3.07 -14.47 4.27
N HIS A 240 2.38 -15.55 4.66
CA HIS A 240 2.62 -16.88 4.10
C HIS A 240 2.28 -16.91 2.61
N GLU A 241 1.19 -16.26 2.20
CA GLU A 241 0.76 -16.16 0.81
C GLU A 241 1.73 -15.36 -0.06
N MET A 242 2.36 -14.31 0.49
CA MET A 242 3.35 -13.46 -0.21
C MET A 242 4.76 -14.06 -0.28
N ARG A 243 5.03 -15.22 0.30
CA ARG A 243 6.35 -15.89 0.19
C ARG A 243 6.61 -16.29 -1.26
N ILE A 244 7.85 -16.06 -1.72
CA ILE A 244 8.29 -16.52 -3.06
C ILE A 244 8.02 -18.03 -3.18
N GLY A 245 7.31 -18.41 -4.23
CA GLY A 245 6.96 -19.81 -4.50
C GLY A 245 5.89 -20.37 -3.56
N SER A 246 5.08 -19.54 -2.89
CA SER A 246 3.94 -20.02 -2.11
C SER A 246 2.92 -20.74 -2.98
N ALA A 247 2.12 -21.65 -2.38
CA ALA A 247 1.05 -22.33 -3.09
C ALA A 247 0.01 -21.34 -3.62
N TRP A 248 -0.26 -20.27 -2.86
CA TRP A 248 -1.20 -19.22 -3.24
C TRP A 248 -0.75 -18.47 -4.50
N LEU A 249 0.53 -18.04 -4.57
CA LEU A 249 1.07 -17.36 -5.76
C LEU A 249 1.08 -18.27 -6.98
N ARG A 250 1.44 -19.56 -6.81
CA ARG A 250 1.37 -20.53 -7.94
C ARG A 250 -0.05 -20.69 -8.46
N ALA A 251 -1.05 -20.77 -7.58
CA ALA A 251 -2.45 -20.84 -7.98
C ALA A 251 -2.90 -19.57 -8.71
N LEU A 252 -2.46 -18.39 -8.23
CA LEU A 252 -2.74 -17.10 -8.87
C LEU A 252 -2.09 -17.01 -10.26
N ASP A 253 -0.86 -17.51 -10.44
CA ASP A 253 -0.18 -17.55 -11.74
C ASP A 253 -0.91 -18.45 -12.75
N VAL A 254 -1.48 -19.56 -12.28
CA VAL A 254 -2.33 -20.44 -13.12
C VAL A 254 -3.61 -19.69 -13.53
N ALA A 255 -4.30 -19.07 -12.58
CA ALA A 255 -5.52 -18.31 -12.85
C ALA A 255 -5.27 -17.12 -13.81
N GLN A 256 -4.11 -16.48 -13.70
CA GLN A 256 -3.72 -15.34 -14.56
C GLN A 256 -3.61 -15.70 -16.04
N ARG A 257 -3.39 -16.98 -16.39
CA ARG A 257 -3.33 -17.42 -17.80
C ARG A 257 -4.66 -17.22 -18.53
N ALA A 258 -5.79 -17.31 -17.80
CA ALA A 258 -7.12 -17.05 -18.34
C ALA A 258 -7.50 -15.56 -18.34
N CYS A 259 -6.76 -14.72 -17.59
CA CYS A 259 -7.04 -13.30 -17.40
C CYS A 259 -5.75 -12.49 -17.62
N PRO A 260 -5.32 -12.29 -18.89
CA PRO A 260 -4.07 -11.59 -19.21
C PRO A 260 -3.96 -10.22 -18.53
N PRO A 261 -2.76 -9.82 -18.08
CA PRO A 261 -2.56 -8.59 -17.33
C PRO A 261 -2.34 -7.35 -18.21
N ALA A 262 -2.91 -7.32 -19.41
CA ALA A 262 -2.72 -6.21 -20.37
C ALA A 262 -3.17 -4.84 -19.83
N ARG A 263 -4.04 -4.84 -18.81
CA ARG A 263 -4.51 -3.61 -18.14
C ARG A 263 -3.67 -3.22 -16.92
N PHE A 264 -2.59 -3.96 -16.62
CA PHE A 264 -1.73 -3.66 -15.49
C PHE A 264 -0.60 -2.72 -15.90
N THR A 265 -0.34 -1.72 -15.04
CA THR A 265 0.88 -0.92 -15.01
C THR A 265 1.56 -1.15 -13.67
N CYS A 266 2.80 -1.66 -13.68
CA CYS A 266 3.50 -2.11 -12.49
C CYS A 266 4.75 -1.24 -12.26
N TRP A 267 4.69 -0.35 -11.27
CA TRP A 267 5.83 0.44 -10.83
C TRP A 267 6.69 -0.36 -9.86
N TYR A 268 8.01 -0.37 -10.10
CA TYR A 268 8.97 -1.08 -9.26
C TYR A 268 10.29 -0.31 -9.13
N SER A 269 11.06 -0.60 -8.08
CA SER A 269 12.31 0.11 -7.81
C SER A 269 13.47 -0.86 -7.49
N ASN A 270 14.69 -0.47 -7.86
CA ASN A 270 15.92 -1.16 -7.48
C ASN A 270 16.34 -0.88 -6.03
N CYS A 271 15.70 0.09 -5.37
CA CYS A 271 15.91 0.44 -3.97
C CYS A 271 14.74 0.05 -3.07
N ASP A 272 13.81 -0.78 -3.54
CA ASP A 272 12.72 -1.28 -2.71
C ASP A 272 13.28 -2.17 -1.59
N ASN A 273 13.09 -1.76 -0.31
CA ASN A 273 13.57 -2.47 0.86
C ASN A 273 12.64 -3.56 1.37
N MET A 274 11.41 -3.65 0.81
CA MET A 274 10.39 -4.62 1.22
C MET A 274 10.12 -5.68 0.17
N VAL A 275 10.10 -5.30 -1.12
CA VAL A 275 9.84 -6.21 -2.23
C VAL A 275 11.12 -6.48 -3.00
N PHE A 276 11.76 -7.57 -2.63
CA PHE A 276 12.98 -8.06 -3.28
C PHE A 276 13.03 -9.60 -3.36
N PRO A 277 13.66 -10.18 -4.37
CA PRO A 277 14.40 -9.55 -5.50
C PRO A 277 13.52 -8.60 -6.32
N MET A 278 14.10 -7.51 -6.86
CA MET A 278 13.42 -6.45 -7.60
C MET A 278 12.47 -6.97 -8.71
N HIS A 279 12.89 -8.01 -9.44
CA HIS A 279 12.08 -8.60 -10.51
C HIS A 279 10.76 -9.21 -10.03
N THR A 280 10.62 -9.51 -8.72
CA THR A 280 9.36 -10.05 -8.19
C THR A 280 8.24 -9.01 -8.16
N ALA A 281 8.57 -7.73 -8.31
CA ALA A 281 7.60 -6.64 -8.42
C ALA A 281 7.12 -6.41 -9.87
N THR A 282 7.68 -7.10 -10.86
CA THR A 282 7.20 -7.08 -12.24
C THR A 282 6.14 -8.14 -12.49
N LEU A 283 5.29 -7.91 -13.48
CA LEU A 283 4.27 -8.87 -13.91
C LEU A 283 4.42 -9.12 -15.41
N PRO A 284 4.74 -10.36 -15.85
CA PRO A 284 4.87 -10.67 -17.27
C PRO A 284 3.60 -10.34 -18.06
N GLY A 285 3.75 -9.63 -19.16
CA GLY A 285 2.62 -9.19 -20.01
C GLY A 285 1.95 -7.90 -19.56
N ALA A 286 2.41 -7.28 -18.47
CA ALA A 286 1.99 -5.95 -18.02
C ALA A 286 2.95 -4.85 -18.53
N ASP A 287 2.52 -3.59 -18.41
CA ASP A 287 3.37 -2.41 -18.55
C ASP A 287 4.22 -2.24 -17.28
N ASN A 288 5.47 -2.71 -17.31
CA ASN A 288 6.37 -2.67 -16.16
C ASN A 288 7.24 -1.42 -16.21
N ARG A 289 7.05 -0.49 -15.27
CA ARG A 289 7.72 0.82 -15.23
C ARG A 289 8.74 0.91 -14.10
N PRO A 290 10.03 1.09 -14.40
CA PRO A 290 11.05 1.26 -13.38
C PRO A 290 11.03 2.68 -12.80
N ALA A 291 11.08 2.79 -11.49
CA ALA A 291 11.25 4.04 -10.75
C ALA A 291 12.47 3.91 -9.81
N HIS A 292 13.66 3.94 -10.40
CA HIS A 292 14.91 3.63 -9.71
C HIS A 292 15.24 4.64 -8.61
N GLY A 293 15.85 4.15 -7.54
CA GLY A 293 16.31 4.95 -6.42
C GLY A 293 15.22 5.26 -5.39
N LEU A 294 13.97 4.79 -5.55
CA LEU A 294 12.88 5.00 -4.61
C LEU A 294 12.76 3.86 -3.61
N ALA A 295 12.51 4.18 -2.35
CA ALA A 295 12.19 3.21 -1.31
C ALA A 295 10.76 2.66 -1.48
N HIS A 296 10.41 1.60 -0.78
CA HIS A 296 9.13 0.90 -0.90
C HIS A 296 7.92 1.82 -0.70
N VAL A 297 7.90 2.57 0.39
CA VAL A 297 6.79 3.48 0.71
C VAL A 297 6.87 4.75 -0.12
N GLU A 298 8.09 5.25 -0.35
CA GLU A 298 8.33 6.43 -1.18
C GLU A 298 7.74 6.28 -2.58
N LEU A 299 7.79 5.08 -3.16
CA LEU A 299 7.25 4.78 -4.48
C LEU A 299 5.78 5.21 -4.63
N ALA A 300 4.99 5.09 -3.57
CA ALA A 300 3.59 5.52 -3.57
C ALA A 300 3.41 7.05 -3.45
N PHE A 301 4.45 7.78 -3.08
CA PHE A 301 4.37 9.24 -2.83
C PHE A 301 5.32 10.05 -3.69
N ASP A 302 6.08 9.39 -4.55
CA ASP A 302 6.91 10.09 -5.54
C ASP A 302 6.05 10.90 -6.50
N THR A 303 6.47 12.12 -6.75
CA THR A 303 5.66 13.07 -7.53
C THR A 303 5.56 12.70 -9.00
N VAL A 304 6.59 12.07 -9.56
CA VAL A 304 6.60 11.60 -10.97
C VAL A 304 5.71 10.38 -11.11
N VAL A 305 5.89 9.37 -10.24
CA VAL A 305 5.05 8.16 -10.23
C VAL A 305 3.58 8.51 -10.05
N MET A 306 3.27 9.43 -9.13
CA MET A 306 1.90 9.89 -8.91
C MET A 306 1.35 10.64 -10.13
N ALA A 307 2.12 11.55 -10.72
CA ALA A 307 1.68 12.34 -11.87
C ALA A 307 1.44 11.45 -13.09
N GLU A 308 2.38 10.56 -13.43
CA GLU A 308 2.23 9.64 -14.55
C GLU A 308 1.10 8.63 -14.33
N THR A 309 0.92 8.15 -13.08
CA THR A 309 -0.22 7.28 -12.76
C THR A 309 -1.56 8.01 -12.95
N LEU A 310 -1.65 9.27 -12.52
CA LEU A 310 -2.89 10.04 -12.69
C LEU A 310 -3.15 10.42 -14.15
N ALA A 311 -2.11 10.58 -14.97
CA ALA A 311 -2.27 10.80 -16.41
C ALA A 311 -2.97 9.62 -17.11
N LEU A 312 -2.74 8.37 -16.63
CA LEU A 312 -3.43 7.18 -17.14
C LEU A 312 -4.96 7.21 -17.00
N LEU A 313 -5.51 8.09 -16.13
CA LEU A 313 -6.97 8.24 -15.99
C LEU A 313 -7.65 8.78 -17.24
N ASP A 314 -6.94 9.60 -17.99
CA ASP A 314 -7.46 10.35 -19.13
C ASP A 314 -6.99 9.72 -20.47
N GLU A 315 -6.23 8.62 -20.43
CA GLU A 315 -5.90 7.80 -21.61
C GLU A 315 -7.10 6.94 -22.02
N ASP A 316 -7.23 6.64 -23.30
CA ASP A 316 -8.30 5.78 -23.87
C ASP A 316 -8.02 4.27 -23.69
#